data_6ac73b1efb4b1fcced5db3926a48a6d7
#
_entry.id   6ac73b1efb4b1fcced5db3926a48a6d7
#
_cell.length_a   1.000
_cell.length_b   1.000
_cell.length_c   1.000
_cell.angle_alpha   90.00
_cell.angle_beta   90.00
_cell.angle_gamma   90.00
#
_symmetry.space_group_name_H-M   'P 1'
#
loop_
_entity.id
_entity.type
_entity.pdbx_description
1 polymer ?
#
loop_
_entity_poly.entity_id
_entity_poly.type
_entity_poly.pdbx_seq_one_letter_code
_entity_poly.pdbx_strand_id
1 'polypeptide(L)'
;MAKDKYISMRSSLSGFSFANLGIFTGFADGIYNAVYSLVILEIFMNSAVVGVYVAIYSVFCMIVALFAHQIFRQFSKTKVFYFALLMLVVCYAMMGFSVLPRTFIVLDYTSGFAITLTAMLIPLFMSDFSRDVGMARLNSRYHLWMNIGALFAPMLAVIVATRFGNRSAFFLSSAIYLGAWMFFKWFHLTQEERVIKPVSPRRTVRALWRNTMEFFRTPGMKRAYIVNFGYYSLRAMRLLYVPIVVIEAGFTKDTLGLILSFGIVPYLILSEIMGHLVRRFGKNIWLVLGFGSFAAFSVWATFATGFPLLAIFVLWQISGALMEPVHDLLFFDGTKPAQQTKFYGVFRTSCNLPSVIAPGIGAACIAAFGTTAAVWWVTAAMGVISVLVLMAKK
;
A
#
# COMPACT_ATOMS: atom_id res chain seq x y z
N MET A 1 28.62 16.71 -22.90
CA MET A 1 28.98 16.71 -21.46
C MET A 1 28.12 17.65 -20.59
N ALA A 2 28.07 18.98 -20.83
CA ALA A 2 27.25 19.89 -20.01
C ALA A 2 25.74 19.62 -20.14
N LYS A 3 25.22 19.35 -21.34
CA LYS A 3 23.82 19.06 -21.62
C LYS A 3 23.36 17.73 -20.97
N ASP A 4 24.21 16.70 -20.98
CA ASP A 4 23.91 15.42 -20.36
C ASP A 4 23.90 15.52 -18.83
N LYS A 5 24.82 16.33 -18.25
CA LYS A 5 24.86 16.61 -16.81
C LYS A 5 23.63 17.41 -16.35
N TYR A 6 23.15 18.34 -17.16
CA TYR A 6 21.93 19.13 -16.86
C TYR A 6 20.67 18.26 -16.95
N ILE A 7 20.57 17.37 -17.95
CA ILE A 7 19.46 16.41 -18.09
C ILE A 7 19.45 15.42 -16.91
N SER A 8 20.61 14.88 -16.53
CA SER A 8 20.76 13.98 -15.37
C SER A 8 20.35 14.67 -14.05
N MET A 9 20.78 15.91 -13.84
CA MET A 9 20.42 16.66 -12.65
C MET A 9 18.91 17.00 -12.58
N ARG A 10 18.25 17.27 -13.71
CA ARG A 10 16.82 17.50 -13.80
C ARG A 10 16.02 16.22 -13.57
N SER A 11 16.49 15.08 -14.07
CA SER A 11 15.85 13.78 -13.83
C SER A 11 15.93 13.34 -12.36
N SER A 12 17.05 13.56 -11.69
CA SER A 12 17.23 13.23 -10.28
C SER A 12 16.34 14.10 -9.37
N LEU A 13 16.24 15.40 -9.64
CA LEU A 13 15.37 16.32 -8.92
C LEU A 13 13.89 15.91 -9.07
N SER A 14 13.46 15.57 -10.29
CA SER A 14 12.09 15.10 -10.54
C SER A 14 11.79 13.80 -9.82
N GLY A 15 12.71 12.83 -9.80
CA GLY A 15 12.56 11.57 -9.06
C GLY A 15 12.35 11.79 -7.55
N PHE A 16 13.13 12.65 -6.94
CA PHE A 16 12.97 13.00 -5.52
C PHE A 16 11.68 13.76 -5.25
N SER A 17 11.24 14.62 -6.15
CA SER A 17 9.95 15.32 -6.01
C SER A 17 8.78 14.36 -6.02
N PHE A 18 8.81 13.30 -6.87
CA PHE A 18 7.80 12.24 -6.82
C PHE A 18 7.85 11.44 -5.51
N ALA A 19 9.04 11.12 -5.01
CA ALA A 19 9.17 10.46 -3.73
C ALA A 19 8.61 11.31 -2.57
N ASN A 20 8.81 12.63 -2.60
CA ASN A 20 8.29 13.53 -1.57
C ASN A 20 6.75 13.65 -1.58
N LEU A 21 6.06 13.29 -2.67
CA LEU A 21 4.59 13.15 -2.66
C LEU A 21 4.10 12.13 -1.63
N GLY A 22 4.97 11.22 -1.19
CA GLY A 22 4.67 10.26 -0.13
C GLY A 22 4.12 10.91 1.15
N ILE A 23 4.58 12.12 1.52
CA ILE A 23 4.08 12.78 2.74
C ILE A 23 2.58 13.10 2.64
N PHE A 24 2.14 13.58 1.49
CA PHE A 24 0.73 13.91 1.28
C PHE A 24 -0.14 12.65 1.25
N THR A 25 0.29 11.61 0.54
CA THR A 25 -0.46 10.36 0.47
C THR A 25 -0.50 9.67 1.82
N GLY A 26 0.62 9.58 2.54
CA GLY A 26 0.68 8.97 3.87
C GLY A 26 -0.18 9.71 4.88
N PHE A 27 -0.19 11.03 4.82
CA PHE A 27 -0.98 11.86 5.73
C PHE A 27 -2.49 11.77 5.43
N ALA A 28 -2.89 11.92 4.16
CA ALA A 28 -4.29 11.86 3.76
C ALA A 28 -4.87 10.45 3.95
N ASP A 29 -4.14 9.40 3.57
CA ASP A 29 -4.56 8.01 3.75
C ASP A 29 -4.59 7.62 5.23
N GLY A 30 -3.66 8.14 6.04
CA GLY A 30 -3.66 7.92 7.49
C GLY A 30 -4.87 8.52 8.17
N ILE A 31 -5.29 9.74 7.79
CA ILE A 31 -6.51 10.38 8.29
C ILE A 31 -7.74 9.57 7.85
N TYR A 32 -7.83 9.27 6.55
CA TYR A 32 -8.92 8.47 6.00
C TYR A 32 -9.07 7.14 6.75
N ASN A 33 -8.00 6.36 6.87
CA ASN A 33 -8.02 5.05 7.53
C ASN A 33 -8.39 5.14 9.02
N ALA A 34 -8.03 6.22 9.71
CA ALA A 34 -8.35 6.39 11.13
C ALA A 34 -9.86 6.53 11.41
N VAL A 35 -10.60 7.14 10.49
CA VAL A 35 -12.05 7.40 10.68
C VAL A 35 -12.94 6.53 9.80
N TYR A 36 -12.41 5.94 8.74
CA TYR A 36 -13.14 5.19 7.72
C TYR A 36 -14.00 4.07 8.31
N SER A 37 -13.38 3.20 9.14
CA SER A 37 -14.08 2.07 9.74
C SER A 37 -15.21 2.53 10.67
N LEU A 38 -15.04 3.64 11.37
CA LEU A 38 -16.06 4.22 12.25
C LEU A 38 -17.26 4.72 11.44
N VAL A 39 -17.00 5.47 10.37
CA VAL A 39 -18.05 5.99 9.50
C VAL A 39 -18.79 4.86 8.76
N ILE A 40 -18.10 3.86 8.28
CA ILE A 40 -18.72 2.69 7.65
C ILE A 40 -19.57 1.92 8.66
N LEU A 41 -19.11 1.77 9.90
CA LEU A 41 -19.88 1.11 10.96
C LEU A 41 -21.12 1.94 11.31
N GLU A 42 -21.04 3.26 11.38
CA GLU A 42 -22.19 4.14 11.54
C GLU A 42 -23.24 3.99 10.43
N ILE A 43 -22.79 3.76 9.19
CA ILE A 43 -23.66 3.61 8.03
C ILE A 43 -24.38 2.26 8.04
N PHE A 44 -23.67 1.17 8.30
CA PHE A 44 -24.23 -0.18 8.20
C PHE A 44 -24.74 -0.75 9.52
N MET A 45 -24.34 -0.19 10.65
CA MET A 45 -24.73 -0.63 12.01
C MET A 45 -24.50 -2.13 12.28
N ASN A 46 -23.64 -2.76 11.46
CA ASN A 46 -23.38 -4.21 11.51
C ASN A 46 -21.95 -4.50 11.02
N SER A 47 -21.11 -5.03 11.91
CA SER A 47 -19.70 -5.32 11.63
C SER A 47 -19.48 -6.39 10.54
N ALA A 48 -20.39 -7.38 10.43
CA ALA A 48 -20.29 -8.38 9.38
C ALA A 48 -20.54 -7.77 7.99
N VAL A 49 -21.52 -6.86 7.89
CA VAL A 49 -21.81 -6.13 6.63
C VAL A 49 -20.65 -5.22 6.27
N VAL A 50 -20.00 -4.58 7.25
CA VAL A 50 -18.77 -3.80 7.04
C VAL A 50 -17.68 -4.67 6.41
N GLY A 51 -17.45 -5.87 6.92
CA GLY A 51 -16.46 -6.81 6.38
C GLY A 51 -16.73 -7.18 4.91
N VAL A 52 -17.98 -7.50 4.58
CA VAL A 52 -18.40 -7.80 3.19
C VAL A 52 -18.23 -6.59 2.29
N TYR A 53 -18.61 -5.40 2.75
CA TYR A 53 -18.44 -4.16 2.01
C TYR A 53 -16.97 -3.89 1.66
N VAL A 54 -16.06 -3.99 2.64
CA VAL A 54 -14.62 -3.79 2.43
C VAL A 54 -14.04 -4.84 1.49
N ALA A 55 -14.51 -6.09 1.54
CA ALA A 55 -14.09 -7.13 0.61
C ALA A 55 -14.50 -6.81 -0.83
N ILE A 56 -15.75 -6.38 -1.05
CA ILE A 56 -16.26 -5.97 -2.39
C ILE A 56 -15.48 -4.74 -2.88
N TYR A 57 -15.23 -3.75 -2.03
CA TYR A 57 -14.41 -2.59 -2.34
C TYR A 57 -12.99 -2.98 -2.77
N SER A 58 -12.35 -3.94 -2.07
CA SER A 58 -11.01 -4.44 -2.42
C SER A 58 -10.99 -5.14 -3.78
N VAL A 59 -12.04 -5.92 -4.11
CA VAL A 59 -12.21 -6.53 -5.43
C VAL A 59 -12.38 -5.46 -6.51
N PHE A 60 -13.16 -4.41 -6.24
CA PHE A 60 -13.31 -3.28 -7.15
C PHE A 60 -11.97 -2.60 -7.44
N CYS A 61 -11.19 -2.25 -6.41
CA CYS A 61 -9.85 -1.67 -6.57
C CYS A 61 -8.90 -2.59 -7.37
N MET A 62 -9.00 -3.91 -7.17
CA MET A 62 -8.25 -4.89 -7.95
C MET A 62 -8.64 -4.86 -9.44
N ILE A 63 -9.92 -4.77 -9.76
CA ILE A 63 -10.41 -4.63 -11.15
C ILE A 63 -9.88 -3.34 -11.76
N VAL A 64 -9.97 -2.21 -11.06
CA VAL A 64 -9.40 -0.93 -11.52
C VAL A 64 -7.90 -1.06 -11.82
N ALA A 65 -7.13 -1.69 -10.94
CA ALA A 65 -5.70 -1.89 -11.15
C ALA A 65 -5.40 -2.74 -12.41
N LEU A 66 -6.18 -3.77 -12.67
CA LEU A 66 -6.04 -4.59 -13.88
C LEU A 66 -6.29 -3.80 -15.17
N PHE A 67 -7.27 -2.90 -15.14
CA PHE A 67 -7.61 -2.08 -16.31
C PHE A 67 -6.79 -0.78 -16.42
N ALA A 68 -6.02 -0.41 -15.39
CA ALA A 68 -5.24 0.83 -15.35
C ALA A 68 -4.28 0.98 -16.55
N HIS A 69 -3.67 -0.12 -17.04
CA HIS A 69 -2.84 -0.07 -18.23
C HIS A 69 -3.59 0.47 -19.47
N GLN A 70 -4.87 0.15 -19.62
CA GLN A 70 -5.68 0.65 -20.74
C GLN A 70 -5.94 2.15 -20.60
N ILE A 71 -6.19 2.60 -19.36
CA ILE A 71 -6.36 4.02 -19.05
C ILE A 71 -5.07 4.78 -19.39
N PHE A 72 -3.89 4.25 -18.98
CA PHE A 72 -2.58 4.87 -19.24
C PHE A 72 -2.17 4.85 -20.72
N ARG A 73 -2.78 3.98 -21.54
CA ARG A 73 -2.60 3.98 -22.98
C ARG A 73 -3.46 5.03 -23.71
N GLN A 74 -4.66 5.30 -23.18
CA GLN A 74 -5.61 6.24 -23.80
C GLN A 74 -5.32 7.68 -23.37
N PHE A 75 -4.86 7.85 -22.14
CA PHE A 75 -4.56 9.14 -21.54
C PHE A 75 -3.11 9.15 -21.03
N SER A 76 -2.42 10.28 -21.12
CA SER A 76 -1.07 10.38 -20.55
C SER A 76 -1.10 10.13 -19.04
N LYS A 77 -0.10 9.46 -18.50
CA LYS A 77 0.04 9.19 -17.05
C LYS A 77 -0.10 10.48 -16.22
N THR A 78 0.51 11.57 -16.70
CA THR A 78 0.45 12.89 -16.07
C THR A 78 -0.98 13.42 -15.96
N LYS A 79 -1.77 13.35 -17.05
CA LYS A 79 -3.17 13.79 -17.05
C LYS A 79 -4.03 12.93 -16.14
N VAL A 80 -3.82 11.61 -16.17
CA VAL A 80 -4.54 10.66 -15.30
C VAL A 80 -4.23 10.95 -13.83
N PHE A 81 -2.97 11.18 -13.48
CA PHE A 81 -2.55 11.49 -12.11
C PHE A 81 -3.16 12.81 -11.61
N TYR A 82 -3.12 13.83 -12.45
CA TYR A 82 -3.68 15.14 -12.15
C TYR A 82 -5.19 15.08 -11.90
N PHE A 83 -5.90 14.36 -12.77
CA PHE A 83 -7.34 14.14 -12.64
C PHE A 83 -7.67 13.29 -11.40
N ALA A 84 -6.90 12.23 -11.13
CA ALA A 84 -7.11 11.37 -9.97
C ALA A 84 -6.93 12.14 -8.65
N LEU A 85 -5.88 12.97 -8.53
CA LEU A 85 -5.71 13.82 -7.35
C LEU A 85 -6.87 14.80 -7.16
N LEU A 86 -7.33 15.45 -8.22
CA LEU A 86 -8.48 16.36 -8.15
C LEU A 86 -9.76 15.61 -7.74
N MET A 87 -9.95 14.41 -8.28
CA MET A 87 -11.08 13.56 -7.94
C MET A 87 -11.06 13.16 -6.46
N LEU A 88 -9.88 12.88 -5.88
CA LEU A 88 -9.74 12.64 -4.43
C LEU A 88 -10.11 13.86 -3.61
N VAL A 89 -9.67 15.06 -4.01
CA VAL A 89 -10.04 16.32 -3.36
C VAL A 89 -11.56 16.47 -3.31
N VAL A 90 -12.23 16.32 -4.45
CA VAL A 90 -13.68 16.48 -4.55
C VAL A 90 -14.42 15.39 -3.76
N CYS A 91 -14.04 14.11 -3.94
CA CYS A 91 -14.70 13.00 -3.27
C CYS A 91 -14.61 13.13 -1.75
N TYR A 92 -13.43 13.43 -1.20
CA TYR A 92 -13.29 13.57 0.25
C TYR A 92 -13.99 14.80 0.80
N ALA A 93 -13.97 15.93 0.09
CA ALA A 93 -14.79 17.08 0.47
C ALA A 93 -16.28 16.71 0.52
N MET A 94 -16.79 16.05 -0.52
CA MET A 94 -18.20 15.63 -0.57
C MET A 94 -18.53 14.55 0.48
N MET A 95 -17.60 13.64 0.83
CA MET A 95 -17.78 12.69 1.93
C MET A 95 -17.96 13.40 3.27
N GLY A 96 -17.23 14.49 3.51
CA GLY A 96 -17.39 15.33 4.70
C GLY A 96 -18.79 15.92 4.83
N PHE A 97 -19.43 16.27 3.72
CA PHE A 97 -20.82 16.78 3.69
C PHE A 97 -21.88 15.67 3.60
N SER A 98 -21.52 14.44 3.23
CA SER A 98 -22.51 13.42 2.88
C SER A 98 -23.25 12.93 4.13
N VAL A 99 -24.58 13.10 4.14
CA VAL A 99 -25.46 12.56 5.19
C VAL A 99 -26.04 11.21 4.77
N LEU A 100 -26.31 11.05 3.47
CA LEU A 100 -26.95 9.86 2.94
C LEU A 100 -25.94 8.71 2.75
N PRO A 101 -26.24 7.49 3.25
CA PRO A 101 -25.37 6.32 3.06
C PRO A 101 -25.04 6.01 1.61
N ARG A 102 -26.03 6.12 0.72
CA ARG A 102 -25.84 5.86 -0.74
C ARG A 102 -24.85 6.81 -1.37
N THR A 103 -24.91 8.09 -1.02
CA THR A 103 -23.97 9.11 -1.53
C THR A 103 -22.54 8.79 -1.03
N PHE A 104 -22.40 8.44 0.23
CA PHE A 104 -21.10 8.06 0.80
C PHE A 104 -20.50 6.85 0.05
N ILE A 105 -21.29 5.79 -0.18
CA ILE A 105 -20.84 4.59 -0.89
C ILE A 105 -20.34 4.92 -2.30
N VAL A 106 -21.10 5.72 -3.07
CA VAL A 106 -20.70 6.13 -4.43
C VAL A 106 -19.39 6.93 -4.40
N LEU A 107 -19.24 7.85 -3.45
CA LEU A 107 -18.04 8.65 -3.30
C LEU A 107 -16.84 7.78 -2.88
N ASP A 108 -17.07 6.78 -2.03
CA ASP A 108 -16.03 5.86 -1.58
C ASP A 108 -15.49 5.02 -2.74
N TYR A 109 -16.35 4.40 -3.54
CA TYR A 109 -15.90 3.68 -4.74
C TYR A 109 -15.22 4.61 -5.76
N THR A 110 -15.71 5.84 -5.90
CA THR A 110 -15.11 6.84 -6.80
C THR A 110 -13.72 7.25 -6.30
N SER A 111 -13.56 7.47 -4.99
CA SER A 111 -12.25 7.73 -4.38
C SER A 111 -11.33 6.51 -4.49
N GLY A 112 -11.86 5.29 -4.33
CA GLY A 112 -11.11 4.05 -4.50
C GLY A 112 -10.54 3.87 -5.91
N PHE A 113 -11.31 4.27 -6.95
CA PHE A 113 -10.79 4.34 -8.31
C PHE A 113 -9.59 5.30 -8.40
N ALA A 114 -9.71 6.51 -7.88
CA ALA A 114 -8.66 7.53 -7.93
C ALA A 114 -7.42 7.14 -7.09
N ILE A 115 -7.62 6.62 -5.87
CA ILE A 115 -6.53 6.10 -5.01
C ILE A 115 -5.75 5.01 -5.70
N THR A 116 -6.45 4.06 -6.34
CA THR A 116 -5.78 2.96 -7.05
C THR A 116 -4.89 3.49 -8.18
N LEU A 117 -5.37 4.46 -8.97
CA LEU A 117 -4.59 5.05 -10.04
C LEU A 117 -3.39 5.85 -9.51
N THR A 118 -3.56 6.66 -8.45
CA THR A 118 -2.46 7.42 -7.85
C THR A 118 -1.40 6.51 -7.24
N ALA A 119 -1.81 5.47 -6.51
CA ALA A 119 -0.92 4.47 -5.93
C ALA A 119 -0.12 3.66 -6.97
N MET A 120 -0.65 3.53 -8.19
CA MET A 120 0.08 2.90 -9.30
C MET A 120 1.02 3.87 -10.01
N LEU A 121 0.62 5.13 -10.17
CA LEU A 121 1.37 6.10 -10.96
C LEU A 121 2.62 6.63 -10.25
N ILE A 122 2.60 6.78 -8.91
CA ILE A 122 3.77 7.27 -8.17
C ILE A 122 4.99 6.35 -8.36
N PRO A 123 4.93 5.03 -8.14
CA PRO A 123 6.06 4.16 -8.39
C PRO A 123 6.48 4.09 -9.87
N LEU A 124 5.53 4.20 -10.80
CA LEU A 124 5.83 4.24 -12.22
C LEU A 124 6.60 5.52 -12.59
N PHE A 125 6.19 6.68 -12.08
CA PHE A 125 6.94 7.92 -12.26
C PHE A 125 8.34 7.84 -11.63
N MET A 126 8.45 7.33 -10.40
CA MET A 126 9.75 7.12 -9.77
C MET A 126 10.65 6.21 -10.62
N SER A 127 10.08 5.15 -11.20
CA SER A 127 10.82 4.26 -12.10
C SER A 127 11.29 4.96 -13.38
N ASP A 128 10.45 5.81 -13.97
CA ASP A 128 10.81 6.59 -15.16
C ASP A 128 12.01 7.52 -14.91
N PHE A 129 12.16 8.02 -13.66
CA PHE A 129 13.24 8.93 -13.24
C PHE A 129 14.36 8.24 -12.44
N SER A 130 14.35 6.92 -12.31
CA SER A 130 15.28 6.19 -11.43
C SER A 130 16.67 5.95 -12.02
N ARG A 131 16.92 6.28 -13.29
CA ARG A 131 18.17 5.94 -14.01
C ARG A 131 19.43 6.40 -13.28
N ASP A 132 19.42 7.62 -12.74
CA ASP A 132 20.60 8.24 -12.13
C ASP A 132 20.68 8.02 -10.62
N VAL A 133 19.55 7.88 -9.95
CA VAL A 133 19.45 7.83 -8.48
C VAL A 133 19.29 6.40 -7.95
N GLY A 134 18.71 5.53 -8.77
CA GLY A 134 18.35 4.16 -8.43
C GLY A 134 16.98 4.05 -7.74
N MET A 135 16.17 3.08 -8.20
CA MET A 135 14.80 2.87 -7.71
C MET A 135 14.73 2.58 -6.22
N ALA A 136 15.72 1.84 -5.67
CA ALA A 136 15.76 1.54 -4.23
C ALA A 136 15.82 2.79 -3.37
N ARG A 137 16.62 3.79 -3.75
CA ARG A 137 16.75 5.04 -2.99
C ARG A 137 15.48 5.89 -3.09
N LEU A 138 14.89 5.98 -4.27
CA LEU A 138 13.63 6.72 -4.48
C LEU A 138 12.47 6.06 -3.70
N ASN A 139 12.40 4.74 -3.74
CA ASN A 139 11.37 3.99 -3.03
C ASN A 139 11.50 4.12 -1.51
N SER A 140 12.73 4.00 -0.96
CA SER A 140 13.00 4.24 0.46
C SER A 140 12.57 5.64 0.89
N ARG A 141 12.90 6.67 0.10
CA ARG A 141 12.53 8.05 0.39
C ARG A 141 11.01 8.27 0.31
N TYR A 142 10.34 7.64 -0.65
CA TYR A 142 8.87 7.67 -0.74
C TYR A 142 8.23 7.08 0.53
N HIS A 143 8.68 5.91 0.96
CA HIS A 143 8.17 5.28 2.17
C HIS A 143 8.49 6.06 3.44
N LEU A 144 9.69 6.67 3.54
CA LEU A 144 10.02 7.57 4.65
C LEU A 144 9.00 8.72 4.76
N TRP A 145 8.75 9.44 3.66
CA TRP A 145 7.82 10.56 3.67
C TRP A 145 6.38 10.10 3.91
N MET A 146 5.99 8.97 3.35
CA MET A 146 4.66 8.37 3.57
C MET A 146 4.47 8.01 5.06
N ASN A 147 5.47 7.42 5.70
CA ASN A 147 5.41 7.04 7.10
C ASN A 147 5.46 8.26 8.04
N ILE A 148 6.19 9.33 7.70
CA ILE A 148 6.14 10.61 8.43
C ILE A 148 4.71 11.18 8.38
N GLY A 149 4.09 11.20 7.22
CA GLY A 149 2.69 11.63 7.08
C GLY A 149 1.74 10.76 7.91
N ALA A 150 1.88 9.45 7.80
CA ALA A 150 1.03 8.49 8.50
C ALA A 150 1.18 8.52 10.04
N LEU A 151 2.34 8.96 10.58
CA LEU A 151 2.57 9.04 12.03
C LEU A 151 1.63 10.06 12.70
N PHE A 152 1.49 11.23 12.10
CA PHE A 152 0.70 12.33 12.67
C PHE A 152 -0.78 12.28 12.29
N ALA A 153 -1.10 11.56 11.23
CA ALA A 153 -2.43 11.52 10.64
C ALA A 153 -3.54 11.01 11.60
N PRO A 154 -3.40 9.88 12.30
CA PRO A 154 -4.44 9.38 13.20
C PRO A 154 -4.74 10.35 14.36
N MET A 155 -3.71 10.96 14.95
CA MET A 155 -3.88 11.92 16.03
C MET A 155 -4.71 13.12 15.58
N LEU A 156 -4.40 13.70 14.44
CA LEU A 156 -5.13 14.83 13.89
C LEU A 156 -6.56 14.42 13.48
N ALA A 157 -6.73 13.23 12.91
CA ALA A 157 -8.04 12.70 12.57
C ALA A 157 -8.93 12.57 13.81
N VAL A 158 -8.41 12.03 14.91
CA VAL A 158 -9.14 11.87 16.18
C VAL A 158 -9.50 13.23 16.77
N ILE A 159 -8.57 14.19 16.81
CA ILE A 159 -8.83 15.54 17.32
C ILE A 159 -9.98 16.21 16.55
N VAL A 160 -9.94 16.14 15.21
CA VAL A 160 -10.98 16.71 14.35
C VAL A 160 -12.30 15.96 14.51
N ALA A 161 -12.25 14.61 14.50
CA ALA A 161 -13.44 13.78 14.66
C ALA A 161 -14.14 13.97 16.00
N THR A 162 -13.38 14.15 17.08
CA THR A 162 -13.94 14.36 18.42
C THR A 162 -14.64 15.71 18.55
N ARG A 163 -14.11 16.75 17.90
CA ARG A 163 -14.67 18.11 18.00
C ARG A 163 -15.81 18.37 17.00
N PHE A 164 -15.75 17.79 15.80
CA PHE A 164 -16.63 18.13 14.69
C PHE A 164 -17.36 16.93 14.08
N GLY A 165 -17.19 15.72 14.68
CA GLY A 165 -17.76 14.47 14.18
C GLY A 165 -16.85 13.73 13.18
N ASN A 166 -17.04 12.40 13.07
CA ASN A 166 -16.14 11.53 12.30
C ASN A 166 -15.97 11.94 10.84
N ARG A 167 -17.03 12.44 10.22
CA ARG A 167 -17.02 12.85 8.79
C ARG A 167 -16.18 14.09 8.52
N SER A 168 -15.99 14.96 9.52
CA SER A 168 -15.19 16.18 9.35
C SER A 168 -13.72 15.91 9.05
N ALA A 169 -13.19 14.75 9.43
CA ALA A 169 -11.83 14.33 9.11
C ALA A 169 -11.59 14.17 7.60
N PHE A 170 -12.63 13.91 6.80
CA PHE A 170 -12.49 13.85 5.35
C PHE A 170 -12.17 15.20 4.72
N PHE A 171 -12.63 16.33 5.32
CA PHE A 171 -12.20 17.66 4.84
C PHE A 171 -10.70 17.86 5.00
N LEU A 172 -10.11 17.35 6.08
CA LEU A 172 -8.67 17.42 6.28
C LEU A 172 -7.92 16.58 5.23
N SER A 173 -8.38 15.36 4.95
CA SER A 173 -7.84 14.53 3.86
C SER A 173 -7.95 15.24 2.50
N SER A 174 -9.10 15.88 2.22
CA SER A 174 -9.31 16.66 1.01
C SER A 174 -8.31 17.82 0.89
N ALA A 175 -8.10 18.58 1.96
CA ALA A 175 -7.14 19.70 1.97
C ALA A 175 -5.70 19.23 1.72
N ILE A 176 -5.32 18.07 2.26
CA ILE A 176 -3.99 17.49 2.04
C ILE A 176 -3.81 17.01 0.59
N TYR A 177 -4.83 16.37 0.00
CA TYR A 177 -4.78 16.01 -1.43
C TYR A 177 -4.76 17.23 -2.35
N LEU A 178 -5.42 18.34 -1.95
CA LEU A 178 -5.28 19.63 -2.64
C LEU A 178 -3.83 20.13 -2.61
N GLY A 179 -3.17 20.01 -1.45
CA GLY A 179 -1.74 20.29 -1.31
C GLY A 179 -0.88 19.41 -2.23
N ALA A 180 -1.17 18.11 -2.32
CA ALA A 180 -0.50 17.19 -3.24
C ALA A 180 -0.68 17.62 -4.72
N TRP A 181 -1.90 18.01 -5.07
CA TRP A 181 -2.23 18.49 -6.41
C TRP A 181 -1.49 19.77 -6.77
N MET A 182 -1.44 20.75 -5.83
CA MET A 182 -0.69 22.00 -5.99
C MET A 182 0.82 21.72 -6.12
N PHE A 183 1.36 20.85 -5.27
CA PHE A 183 2.75 20.42 -5.31
C PHE A 183 3.11 19.82 -6.68
N PHE A 184 2.28 18.88 -7.17
CA PHE A 184 2.49 18.25 -8.46
C PHE A 184 2.46 19.28 -9.61
N LYS A 185 1.54 20.25 -9.57
CA LYS A 185 1.43 21.32 -10.54
C LYS A 185 2.65 22.26 -10.49
N TRP A 186 3.06 22.65 -9.27
CA TRP A 186 4.17 23.61 -9.07
C TRP A 186 5.49 23.07 -9.59
N PHE A 187 5.79 21.82 -9.33
CA PHE A 187 7.06 21.22 -9.77
C PHE A 187 7.07 20.83 -11.25
N HIS A 188 6.00 21.11 -12.01
CA HIS A 188 5.88 20.76 -13.44
C HIS A 188 6.35 19.33 -13.73
N LEU A 189 5.90 18.37 -12.91
CA LEU A 189 6.27 16.96 -13.00
C LEU A 189 5.54 16.30 -14.19
N THR A 190 5.80 16.84 -15.39
CA THR A 190 5.13 16.39 -16.62
C THR A 190 6.12 15.63 -17.50
N GLN A 191 5.66 14.54 -18.05
CA GLN A 191 6.35 13.77 -19.09
C GLN A 191 5.49 13.80 -20.37
N GLU A 192 6.10 14.12 -21.50
CA GLU A 192 5.44 13.96 -22.80
C GLU A 192 5.33 12.46 -23.12
N GLU A 193 4.12 11.94 -23.16
CA GLU A 193 3.83 10.56 -23.52
C GLU A 193 3.00 10.48 -24.79
N ARG A 194 3.34 9.53 -25.66
CA ARG A 194 2.54 9.23 -26.84
C ARG A 194 1.23 8.55 -26.42
N VAL A 195 0.14 9.24 -26.64
CA VAL A 195 -1.21 8.70 -26.46
C VAL A 195 -1.56 7.79 -27.64
N ILE A 196 -2.00 6.57 -27.35
CA ILE A 196 -2.39 5.59 -28.37
C ILE A 196 -3.92 5.58 -28.49
N LYS A 197 -4.45 5.48 -29.71
CA LYS A 197 -5.90 5.49 -29.99
C LYS A 197 -6.69 4.46 -29.14
N PRO A 198 -7.94 4.76 -28.77
CA PRO A 198 -8.77 3.87 -27.97
C PRO A 198 -9.00 2.51 -28.65
N VAL A 199 -9.04 1.46 -27.83
CA VAL A 199 -9.22 0.07 -28.26
C VAL A 199 -10.61 -0.41 -27.83
N SER A 200 -11.28 -1.23 -28.65
CA SER A 200 -12.60 -1.77 -28.31
C SER A 200 -12.59 -2.61 -27.01
N PRO A 201 -13.69 -2.66 -26.20
CA PRO A 201 -13.76 -3.40 -24.93
C PRO A 201 -13.37 -4.87 -25.06
N ARG A 202 -13.82 -5.58 -26.12
CA ARG A 202 -13.45 -7.00 -26.34
C ARG A 202 -11.94 -7.20 -26.57
N ARG A 203 -11.31 -6.28 -27.29
CA ARG A 203 -9.84 -6.29 -27.48
C ARG A 203 -9.11 -5.97 -26.18
N THR A 204 -9.71 -5.15 -25.31
CA THR A 204 -9.19 -4.80 -23.99
C THR A 204 -9.13 -6.03 -23.07
N VAL A 205 -10.21 -6.80 -22.94
CA VAL A 205 -10.25 -8.02 -22.11
C VAL A 205 -9.26 -9.07 -22.63
N ARG A 206 -9.23 -9.28 -23.95
CA ARG A 206 -8.24 -10.19 -24.57
C ARG A 206 -6.80 -9.72 -24.33
N ALA A 207 -6.53 -8.42 -24.39
CA ALA A 207 -5.23 -7.84 -24.08
C ALA A 207 -4.86 -8.04 -22.60
N LEU A 208 -5.82 -7.86 -21.68
CA LEU A 208 -5.63 -8.10 -20.24
C LEU A 208 -5.23 -9.55 -19.99
N TRP A 209 -5.99 -10.51 -20.52
CA TRP A 209 -5.66 -11.94 -20.39
C TRP A 209 -4.27 -12.26 -20.93
N ARG A 210 -3.95 -11.77 -22.14
CA ARG A 210 -2.63 -11.92 -22.72
C ARG A 210 -1.53 -11.31 -21.85
N ASN A 211 -1.73 -10.11 -21.33
CA ASN A 211 -0.77 -9.44 -20.45
C ASN A 211 -0.56 -10.21 -19.14
N THR A 212 -1.62 -10.78 -18.59
CA THR A 212 -1.54 -11.63 -17.40
C THR A 212 -0.74 -12.91 -17.68
N MET A 213 -1.03 -13.59 -18.79
CA MET A 213 -0.27 -14.80 -19.17
C MET A 213 1.20 -14.47 -19.46
N GLU A 214 1.47 -13.37 -20.15
CA GLU A 214 2.82 -12.92 -20.44
C GLU A 214 3.57 -12.52 -19.16
N PHE A 215 2.90 -11.86 -18.21
CA PHE A 215 3.45 -11.55 -16.89
C PHE A 215 3.93 -12.81 -16.19
N PHE A 216 3.06 -13.82 -16.04
CA PHE A 216 3.43 -15.07 -15.36
C PHE A 216 4.41 -15.96 -16.14
N ARG A 217 4.58 -15.74 -17.46
CA ARG A 217 5.61 -16.39 -18.27
C ARG A 217 6.95 -15.67 -18.22
N THR A 218 6.96 -14.38 -17.84
CA THR A 218 8.20 -13.59 -17.76
C THR A 218 9.04 -14.08 -16.57
N PRO A 219 10.33 -14.40 -16.78
CA PRO A 219 11.21 -14.88 -15.72
C PRO A 219 11.24 -13.90 -14.51
N GLY A 220 11.14 -14.44 -13.31
CA GLY A 220 11.16 -13.67 -12.07
C GLY A 220 9.82 -13.06 -11.65
N MET A 221 8.82 -12.90 -12.55
CA MET A 221 7.56 -12.25 -12.22
C MET A 221 6.67 -13.08 -11.29
N LYS A 222 6.64 -14.40 -11.42
CA LYS A 222 5.97 -15.28 -10.45
C LYS A 222 6.53 -15.07 -9.04
N ARG A 223 7.86 -15.02 -8.92
CA ARG A 223 8.55 -14.79 -7.66
C ARG A 223 8.22 -13.41 -7.09
N ALA A 224 8.30 -12.37 -7.91
CA ALA A 224 7.92 -11.01 -7.50
C ALA A 224 6.47 -10.96 -7.00
N TYR A 225 5.55 -11.60 -7.70
CA TYR A 225 4.13 -11.67 -7.33
C TYR A 225 3.92 -12.37 -5.98
N ILE A 226 4.51 -13.56 -5.79
CA ILE A 226 4.36 -14.36 -4.56
C ILE A 226 4.97 -13.62 -3.36
N VAL A 227 6.14 -13.02 -3.51
CA VAL A 227 6.79 -12.25 -2.44
C VAL A 227 5.95 -11.04 -2.04
N ASN A 228 5.43 -10.31 -3.02
CA ASN A 228 4.57 -9.16 -2.77
C ASN A 228 3.23 -9.58 -2.13
N PHE A 229 2.62 -10.65 -2.62
CA PHE A 229 1.44 -11.26 -2.03
C PHE A 229 1.70 -11.67 -0.57
N GLY A 230 2.84 -12.30 -0.28
CA GLY A 230 3.26 -12.66 1.09
C GLY A 230 3.34 -11.44 1.99
N TYR A 231 4.03 -10.38 1.56
CA TYR A 231 4.14 -9.13 2.32
C TYR A 231 2.77 -8.54 2.68
N TYR A 232 1.88 -8.39 1.70
CA TYR A 232 0.54 -7.84 1.93
C TYR A 232 -0.36 -8.79 2.72
N SER A 233 -0.16 -10.12 2.62
CA SER A 233 -0.85 -11.09 3.47
C SER A 233 -0.47 -10.92 4.94
N LEU A 234 0.83 -10.83 5.25
CA LEU A 234 1.30 -10.59 6.61
C LEU A 234 0.81 -9.24 7.14
N ARG A 235 0.79 -8.20 6.29
CA ARG A 235 0.25 -6.90 6.64
C ARG A 235 -1.26 -6.97 6.95
N ALA A 236 -2.04 -7.69 6.15
CA ALA A 236 -3.49 -7.85 6.35
C ALA A 236 -3.79 -8.61 7.64
N MET A 237 -3.07 -9.71 7.90
CA MET A 237 -3.20 -10.49 9.14
C MET A 237 -2.90 -9.64 10.37
N ARG A 238 -1.81 -8.88 10.35
CA ARG A 238 -1.42 -7.98 11.43
C ARG A 238 -2.47 -6.92 11.71
N LEU A 239 -2.92 -6.20 10.68
CA LEU A 239 -3.89 -5.11 10.83
C LEU A 239 -5.22 -5.58 11.41
N LEU A 240 -5.63 -6.82 11.08
CA LEU A 240 -6.89 -7.37 11.58
C LEU A 240 -6.76 -8.01 12.96
N TYR A 241 -5.76 -8.88 13.16
CA TYR A 241 -5.75 -9.75 14.34
C TYR A 241 -4.95 -9.19 15.52
N VAL A 242 -3.96 -8.31 15.32
CA VAL A 242 -3.25 -7.72 16.46
C VAL A 242 -4.18 -6.94 17.39
N PRO A 243 -5.09 -6.06 16.89
CA PRO A 243 -6.04 -5.38 17.77
C PRO A 243 -6.94 -6.35 18.54
N ILE A 244 -7.42 -7.40 17.89
CA ILE A 244 -8.30 -8.40 18.50
C ILE A 244 -7.56 -9.10 19.65
N VAL A 245 -6.38 -9.62 19.39
CA VAL A 245 -5.59 -10.36 20.38
C VAL A 245 -5.16 -9.48 21.55
N VAL A 246 -4.82 -8.21 21.30
CA VAL A 246 -4.47 -7.26 22.38
C VAL A 246 -5.67 -7.05 23.33
N ILE A 247 -6.87 -6.89 22.79
CA ILE A 247 -8.09 -6.72 23.60
C ILE A 247 -8.48 -8.02 24.30
N GLU A 248 -8.41 -9.18 23.62
CA GLU A 248 -8.68 -10.50 24.22
C GLU A 248 -7.67 -10.86 25.32
N ALA A 249 -6.43 -10.38 25.23
CA ALA A 249 -5.41 -10.52 26.26
C ALA A 249 -5.65 -9.57 27.48
N GLY A 250 -6.75 -8.83 27.49
CA GLY A 250 -7.15 -7.96 28.62
C GLY A 250 -6.50 -6.57 28.64
N PHE A 251 -5.82 -6.16 27.57
CA PHE A 251 -5.23 -4.83 27.48
C PHE A 251 -6.25 -3.77 27.06
N THR A 252 -6.00 -2.53 27.48
CA THR A 252 -6.87 -1.39 27.18
C THR A 252 -6.68 -0.91 25.72
N LYS A 253 -7.68 -0.15 25.23
CA LYS A 253 -7.59 0.53 23.93
C LYS A 253 -6.42 1.52 23.86
N ASP A 254 -6.08 2.16 24.98
CA ASP A 254 -4.95 3.09 25.07
C ASP A 254 -3.62 2.34 24.84
N THR A 255 -3.45 1.17 25.46
CA THR A 255 -2.30 0.29 25.24
C THR A 255 -2.19 -0.13 23.76
N LEU A 256 -3.32 -0.49 23.14
CA LEU A 256 -3.36 -0.80 21.71
C LEU A 256 -2.92 0.40 20.86
N GLY A 257 -3.43 1.59 21.16
CA GLY A 257 -3.05 2.83 20.48
C GLY A 257 -1.55 3.10 20.56
N LEU A 258 -0.96 2.93 21.76
CA LEU A 258 0.49 3.08 21.97
C LEU A 258 1.29 2.08 21.12
N ILE A 259 0.91 0.80 21.11
CA ILE A 259 1.61 -0.24 20.32
C ILE A 259 1.56 0.07 18.84
N LEU A 260 0.41 0.47 18.33
CA LEU A 260 0.25 0.81 16.92
C LEU A 260 1.07 2.06 16.54
N SER A 261 1.14 3.07 17.42
CA SER A 261 1.92 4.28 17.21
C SER A 261 3.44 4.00 17.27
N PHE A 262 3.91 3.33 18.32
CA PHE A 262 5.31 2.93 18.42
C PHE A 262 5.73 1.98 17.30
N GLY A 263 4.80 1.20 16.77
CA GLY A 263 5.03 0.33 15.63
C GLY A 263 5.44 1.07 14.35
N ILE A 264 5.14 2.36 14.21
CA ILE A 264 5.55 3.15 13.04
C ILE A 264 7.03 3.60 13.14
N VAL A 265 7.58 3.69 14.34
CA VAL A 265 8.96 4.18 14.55
C VAL A 265 10.01 3.36 13.77
N PRO A 266 10.00 2.01 13.76
CA PRO A 266 10.91 1.23 12.93
C PRO A 266 10.82 1.56 11.43
N TYR A 267 9.62 1.84 10.93
CA TYR A 267 9.43 2.23 9.53
C TYR A 267 10.09 3.57 9.21
N LEU A 268 10.03 4.55 10.13
CA LEU A 268 10.70 5.83 9.95
C LEU A 268 12.22 5.67 9.91
N ILE A 269 12.77 4.94 10.87
CA ILE A 269 14.23 4.78 10.99
C ILE A 269 14.78 3.96 9.81
N LEU A 270 14.13 2.86 9.47
CA LEU A 270 14.65 1.93 8.46
C LEU A 270 14.40 2.41 7.03
N SER A 271 13.35 3.18 6.76
CA SER A 271 13.02 3.62 5.39
C SER A 271 14.18 4.34 4.70
N GLU A 272 14.86 5.28 5.38
CA GLU A 272 15.99 6.02 4.79
C GLU A 272 17.23 5.13 4.66
N ILE A 273 17.51 4.32 5.68
CA ILE A 273 18.69 3.46 5.75
C ILE A 273 18.62 2.33 4.72
N MET A 274 17.44 1.78 4.49
CA MET A 274 17.21 0.64 3.59
C MET A 274 17.65 0.91 2.15
N GLY A 275 17.51 2.14 1.66
CA GLY A 275 17.99 2.51 0.33
C GLY A 275 19.50 2.31 0.14
N HIS A 276 20.29 2.52 1.19
CA HIS A 276 21.74 2.27 1.20
C HIS A 276 22.08 0.79 1.41
N LEU A 277 21.37 0.15 2.34
CA LEU A 277 21.60 -1.25 2.69
C LEU A 277 21.26 -2.18 1.51
N VAL A 278 20.19 -1.92 0.79
CA VAL A 278 19.80 -2.70 -0.41
C VAL A 278 20.85 -2.60 -1.51
N ARG A 279 21.45 -1.43 -1.72
CA ARG A 279 22.54 -1.28 -2.69
C ARG A 279 23.80 -2.04 -2.29
N ARG A 280 24.10 -2.11 -1.00
CA ARG A 280 25.32 -2.75 -0.49
C ARG A 280 25.20 -4.28 -0.40
N PHE A 281 24.08 -4.78 0.10
CA PHE A 281 23.88 -6.20 0.43
C PHE A 281 22.88 -6.91 -0.49
N GLY A 282 22.22 -6.15 -1.38
CA GLY A 282 21.18 -6.67 -2.25
C GLY A 282 19.81 -6.81 -1.56
N LYS A 283 18.75 -6.84 -2.38
CA LYS A 283 17.36 -6.84 -1.89
C LYS A 283 16.93 -8.16 -1.22
N ASN A 284 17.45 -9.30 -1.70
CA ASN A 284 16.97 -10.61 -1.25
C ASN A 284 17.24 -10.87 0.23
N ILE A 285 18.38 -10.42 0.75
CA ILE A 285 18.77 -10.64 2.15
C ILE A 285 17.77 -9.96 3.10
N TRP A 286 17.33 -8.74 2.76
CA TRP A 286 16.39 -7.97 3.58
C TRP A 286 14.97 -8.56 3.54
N LEU A 287 14.56 -9.09 2.39
CA LEU A 287 13.30 -9.82 2.29
C LEU A 287 13.33 -11.13 3.08
N VAL A 288 14.44 -11.90 2.98
CA VAL A 288 14.61 -13.14 3.77
C VAL A 288 14.64 -12.85 5.27
N LEU A 289 15.38 -11.82 5.70
CA LEU A 289 15.41 -11.41 7.10
C LEU A 289 14.03 -10.91 7.58
N GLY A 290 13.33 -10.12 6.77
CA GLY A 290 11.99 -9.62 7.10
C GLY A 290 10.97 -10.74 7.23
N PHE A 291 10.85 -11.63 6.25
CA PHE A 291 9.91 -12.76 6.29
C PHE A 291 10.31 -13.79 7.36
N GLY A 292 11.61 -14.07 7.52
CA GLY A 292 12.12 -15.02 8.50
C GLY A 292 11.90 -14.55 9.93
N SER A 293 12.23 -13.29 10.23
CA SER A 293 11.97 -12.71 11.55
C SER A 293 10.46 -12.59 11.83
N PHE A 294 9.65 -12.25 10.83
CA PHE A 294 8.20 -12.23 10.97
C PHE A 294 7.65 -13.62 11.32
N ALA A 295 8.12 -14.67 10.64
CA ALA A 295 7.75 -16.05 10.94
C ALA A 295 8.17 -16.46 12.37
N ALA A 296 9.41 -16.16 12.76
CA ALA A 296 9.91 -16.47 14.10
C ALA A 296 9.11 -15.78 15.20
N PHE A 297 8.82 -14.48 15.03
CA PHE A 297 8.00 -13.74 15.99
C PHE A 297 6.55 -14.22 16.01
N SER A 298 6.00 -14.69 14.89
CA SER A 298 4.67 -15.30 14.85
C SER A 298 4.63 -16.59 15.66
N VAL A 299 5.61 -17.46 15.52
CA VAL A 299 5.71 -18.68 16.35
C VAL A 299 5.85 -18.30 17.83
N TRP A 300 6.68 -17.33 18.16
CA TRP A 300 6.84 -16.88 19.55
C TRP A 300 5.54 -16.28 20.11
N ALA A 301 4.79 -15.52 19.33
CA ALA A 301 3.50 -14.95 19.73
C ALA A 301 2.46 -16.01 20.11
N THR A 302 2.58 -17.25 19.60
CA THR A 302 1.69 -18.37 19.97
C THR A 302 1.82 -18.75 21.45
N PHE A 303 3.00 -18.58 22.03
CA PHE A 303 3.32 -18.97 23.41
C PHE A 303 3.40 -17.77 24.36
N ALA A 304 3.43 -16.56 23.85
CA ALA A 304 3.59 -15.35 24.64
C ALA A 304 2.27 -14.87 25.21
N THR A 305 2.29 -14.41 26.46
CA THR A 305 1.17 -13.77 27.15
C THR A 305 1.62 -12.47 27.81
N GLY A 306 0.69 -11.56 28.11
CA GLY A 306 0.99 -10.31 28.80
C GLY A 306 1.94 -9.39 28.02
N PHE A 307 2.84 -8.72 28.70
CA PHE A 307 3.79 -7.76 28.13
C PHE A 307 4.71 -8.34 27.05
N PRO A 308 5.25 -9.57 27.14
CA PRO A 308 6.00 -10.20 26.05
C PRO A 308 5.25 -10.24 24.72
N LEU A 309 3.95 -10.49 24.73
CA LEU A 309 3.12 -10.49 23.52
C LEU A 309 3.11 -9.11 22.86
N LEU A 310 2.97 -8.03 23.66
CA LEU A 310 3.01 -6.66 23.16
C LEU A 310 4.36 -6.32 22.54
N ALA A 311 5.46 -6.73 23.18
CA ALA A 311 6.81 -6.54 22.64
C ALA A 311 7.00 -7.24 21.30
N ILE A 312 6.47 -8.46 21.15
CA ILE A 312 6.52 -9.20 19.88
C ILE A 312 5.78 -8.42 18.77
N PHE A 313 4.66 -7.81 19.06
CA PHE A 313 3.92 -7.01 18.06
C PHE A 313 4.71 -5.77 17.61
N VAL A 314 5.50 -5.17 18.48
CA VAL A 314 6.44 -4.10 18.09
C VAL A 314 7.59 -4.66 17.24
N LEU A 315 8.15 -5.81 17.61
CA LEU A 315 9.22 -6.48 16.83
C LEU A 315 8.74 -6.88 15.42
N TRP A 316 7.48 -7.28 15.26
CA TRP A 316 6.89 -7.51 13.94
C TRP A 316 6.92 -6.27 13.04
N GLN A 317 6.81 -5.08 13.62
CA GLN A 317 6.90 -3.84 12.85
C GLN A 317 8.31 -3.65 12.27
N ILE A 318 9.35 -4.09 12.99
CA ILE A 318 10.72 -4.09 12.45
C ILE A 318 10.81 -5.00 11.23
N SER A 319 10.23 -6.21 11.31
CA SER A 319 10.19 -7.13 10.16
C SER A 319 9.48 -6.52 8.95
N GLY A 320 8.35 -5.85 9.18
CA GLY A 320 7.62 -5.13 8.13
C GLY A 320 8.44 -3.98 7.54
N ALA A 321 9.12 -3.20 8.39
CA ALA A 321 9.93 -2.05 7.98
C ALA A 321 11.16 -2.46 7.14
N LEU A 322 11.73 -3.65 7.36
CA LEU A 322 12.79 -4.22 6.51
C LEU A 322 12.27 -4.54 5.10
N MET A 323 11.02 -4.93 4.97
CA MET A 323 10.43 -5.39 3.70
C MET A 323 9.78 -4.25 2.90
N GLU A 324 9.20 -3.24 3.57
CA GLU A 324 8.37 -2.21 2.95
C GLU A 324 9.01 -1.51 1.75
N PRO A 325 10.23 -0.97 1.83
CA PRO A 325 10.84 -0.30 0.69
C PRO A 325 11.43 -1.25 -0.36
N VAL A 326 11.36 -2.57 -0.14
CA VAL A 326 12.10 -3.57 -0.93
C VAL A 326 11.20 -4.52 -1.71
N HIS A 327 10.00 -4.83 -1.20
CA HIS A 327 9.14 -5.86 -1.80
C HIS A 327 8.77 -5.58 -3.26
N ASP A 328 8.55 -4.34 -3.65
CA ASP A 328 8.24 -3.93 -5.01
C ASP A 328 9.46 -3.98 -5.97
N LEU A 329 10.69 -3.91 -5.43
CA LEU A 329 11.91 -3.84 -6.26
C LEU A 329 12.11 -5.09 -7.11
N LEU A 330 11.58 -6.25 -6.67
CA LEU A 330 11.63 -7.48 -7.48
C LEU A 330 10.89 -7.32 -8.80
N PHE A 331 9.79 -6.59 -8.81
CA PHE A 331 9.04 -6.29 -10.03
C PHE A 331 9.82 -5.33 -10.94
N PHE A 332 10.30 -4.20 -10.41
CA PHE A 332 10.95 -3.18 -11.21
C PHE A 332 12.28 -3.67 -11.82
N ASP A 333 13.05 -4.46 -11.07
CA ASP A 333 14.31 -5.03 -11.55
C ASP A 333 14.09 -6.17 -12.56
N GLY A 334 12.96 -6.88 -12.48
CA GLY A 334 12.62 -7.98 -13.39
C GLY A 334 11.90 -7.53 -14.67
N THR A 335 11.60 -6.23 -14.83
CA THR A 335 10.83 -5.70 -15.96
C THR A 335 11.57 -4.58 -16.69
N LYS A 336 11.44 -4.57 -18.04
CA LYS A 336 11.91 -3.44 -18.85
C LYS A 336 10.94 -2.26 -18.70
N PRO A 337 11.37 -0.99 -18.82
CA PRO A 337 10.50 0.19 -18.69
C PRO A 337 9.22 0.12 -19.53
N ALA A 338 9.32 -0.37 -20.76
CA ALA A 338 8.16 -0.55 -21.65
C ALA A 338 7.15 -1.61 -21.16
N GLN A 339 7.58 -2.57 -20.33
CA GLN A 339 6.73 -3.61 -19.76
C GLN A 339 6.10 -3.20 -18.41
N GLN A 340 6.72 -2.28 -17.69
CA GLN A 340 6.28 -1.89 -16.35
C GLN A 340 4.83 -1.42 -16.34
N THR A 341 4.48 -0.45 -17.17
CA THR A 341 3.09 0.03 -17.26
C THR A 341 2.10 -1.06 -17.64
N LYS A 342 2.52 -2.00 -18.51
CA LYS A 342 1.69 -3.14 -18.96
C LYS A 342 1.45 -4.16 -17.86
N PHE A 343 2.48 -4.48 -17.08
CA PHE A 343 2.48 -5.55 -16.08
C PHE A 343 2.08 -5.07 -14.69
N TYR A 344 2.24 -3.78 -14.40
CA TYR A 344 2.04 -3.26 -13.05
C TYR A 344 0.61 -3.45 -12.54
N GLY A 345 -0.40 -3.39 -13.42
CA GLY A 345 -1.78 -3.68 -13.07
C GLY A 345 -1.99 -5.12 -12.58
N VAL A 346 -1.35 -6.09 -13.24
CA VAL A 346 -1.36 -7.49 -12.82
C VAL A 346 -0.61 -7.66 -11.50
N PHE A 347 0.57 -7.05 -11.38
CA PHE A 347 1.37 -7.08 -10.16
C PHE A 347 0.60 -6.48 -8.96
N ARG A 348 -0.14 -5.37 -9.16
CA ARG A 348 -0.93 -4.72 -8.09
C ARG A 348 -2.06 -5.60 -7.53
N THR A 349 -2.53 -6.62 -8.25
CA THR A 349 -3.50 -7.57 -7.68
C THR A 349 -2.92 -8.32 -6.49
N SER A 350 -1.60 -8.51 -6.41
CA SER A 350 -0.92 -9.09 -5.26
C SER A 350 -0.94 -8.22 -3.99
N CYS A 351 -1.38 -6.97 -4.10
CA CYS A 351 -1.61 -6.09 -2.95
C CYS A 351 -3.05 -6.20 -2.41
N ASN A 352 -4.03 -6.29 -3.31
CA ASN A 352 -5.45 -6.26 -2.94
C ASN A 352 -6.01 -7.64 -2.58
N LEU A 353 -5.61 -8.67 -3.32
CA LEU A 353 -6.08 -10.05 -3.10
C LEU A 353 -5.76 -10.59 -1.69
N PRO A 354 -4.58 -10.31 -1.10
CA PRO A 354 -4.27 -10.69 0.28
C PRO A 354 -5.23 -10.14 1.32
N SER A 355 -5.75 -8.92 1.12
CA SER A 355 -6.68 -8.30 2.07
C SER A 355 -8.04 -9.02 2.16
N VAL A 356 -8.36 -9.85 1.16
CA VAL A 356 -9.55 -10.71 1.17
C VAL A 356 -9.20 -12.12 1.64
N ILE A 357 -8.13 -12.71 1.11
CA ILE A 357 -7.80 -14.14 1.30
C ILE A 357 -7.17 -14.39 2.68
N ALA A 358 -6.19 -13.58 3.10
CA ALA A 358 -5.44 -13.87 4.30
C ALA A 358 -6.30 -13.80 5.58
N PRO A 359 -7.15 -12.76 5.79
CA PRO A 359 -8.08 -12.75 6.91
C PRO A 359 -9.09 -13.91 6.89
N GLY A 360 -9.54 -14.31 5.70
CA GLY A 360 -10.44 -15.46 5.54
C GLY A 360 -9.81 -16.78 5.99
N ILE A 361 -8.54 -17.01 5.63
CA ILE A 361 -7.79 -18.18 6.12
C ILE A 361 -7.63 -18.10 7.64
N GLY A 362 -7.29 -16.92 8.19
CA GLY A 362 -7.18 -16.72 9.63
C GLY A 362 -8.49 -17.05 10.35
N ALA A 363 -9.61 -16.54 9.86
CA ALA A 363 -10.95 -16.82 10.42
C ALA A 363 -11.29 -18.33 10.37
N ALA A 364 -10.99 -19.00 9.26
CA ALA A 364 -11.19 -20.44 9.13
C ALA A 364 -10.34 -21.24 10.15
N CYS A 365 -9.10 -20.83 10.38
CA CYS A 365 -8.24 -21.45 11.39
C CYS A 365 -8.75 -21.20 12.81
N ILE A 366 -9.23 -20.00 13.14
CA ILE A 366 -9.85 -19.73 14.44
C ILE A 366 -11.08 -20.63 14.63
N ALA A 367 -11.93 -20.73 13.62
CA ALA A 367 -13.13 -21.60 13.67
C ALA A 367 -12.76 -23.08 13.86
N ALA A 368 -11.67 -23.55 13.25
CA ALA A 368 -11.23 -24.94 13.34
C ALA A 368 -10.56 -25.28 14.67
N PHE A 369 -9.76 -24.36 15.22
CA PHE A 369 -8.94 -24.61 16.41
C PHE A 369 -9.46 -23.94 17.69
N GLY A 370 -10.51 -23.13 17.60
CA GLY A 370 -11.15 -22.48 18.75
C GLY A 370 -10.29 -21.44 19.46
N THR A 371 -9.18 -20.99 18.85
CA THR A 371 -8.26 -20.01 19.44
C THR A 371 -7.68 -19.05 18.42
N THR A 372 -7.56 -17.79 18.78
CA THR A 372 -6.89 -16.75 17.99
C THR A 372 -5.39 -17.01 17.82
N ALA A 373 -4.76 -17.78 18.72
CA ALA A 373 -3.38 -18.22 18.57
C ALA A 373 -3.12 -18.99 17.28
N ALA A 374 -4.14 -19.67 16.72
CA ALA A 374 -4.03 -20.37 15.43
C ALA A 374 -3.64 -19.45 14.26
N VAL A 375 -3.99 -18.15 14.35
CA VAL A 375 -3.63 -17.16 13.34
C VAL A 375 -2.12 -16.99 13.22
N TRP A 376 -1.39 -17.15 14.31
CA TRP A 376 0.07 -16.98 14.31
C TRP A 376 0.79 -18.11 13.59
N TRP A 377 0.24 -19.32 13.62
CA TRP A 377 0.76 -20.44 12.80
C TRP A 377 0.56 -20.18 11.32
N VAL A 378 -0.58 -19.61 10.93
CA VAL A 378 -0.85 -19.23 9.53
C VAL A 378 0.13 -18.15 9.08
N THR A 379 0.34 -17.12 9.90
CA THR A 379 1.30 -16.05 9.58
C THR A 379 2.73 -16.56 9.51
N ALA A 380 3.13 -17.45 10.39
CA ALA A 380 4.44 -18.12 10.36
C ALA A 380 4.62 -18.93 9.07
N ALA A 381 3.61 -19.74 8.70
CA ALA A 381 3.65 -20.53 7.46
C ALA A 381 3.76 -19.63 6.21
N MET A 382 3.01 -18.53 6.14
CA MET A 382 3.11 -17.56 5.05
C MET A 382 4.52 -16.93 4.96
N GLY A 383 5.12 -16.60 6.11
CA GLY A 383 6.48 -16.09 6.19
C GLY A 383 7.50 -17.11 5.67
N VAL A 384 7.44 -18.36 6.12
CA VAL A 384 8.32 -19.46 5.70
C VAL A 384 8.17 -19.71 4.18
N ILE A 385 6.95 -19.81 3.66
CA ILE A 385 6.71 -20.00 2.22
C ILE A 385 7.36 -18.86 1.42
N SER A 386 7.25 -17.61 1.86
CA SER A 386 7.87 -16.46 1.21
C SER A 386 9.40 -16.55 1.21
N VAL A 387 10.02 -17.01 2.30
CA VAL A 387 11.47 -17.27 2.38
C VAL A 387 11.87 -18.37 1.39
N LEU A 388 11.15 -19.50 1.36
CA LEU A 388 11.46 -20.60 0.46
C LEU A 388 11.38 -20.16 -1.02
N VAL A 389 10.38 -19.35 -1.39
CA VAL A 389 10.26 -18.78 -2.73
C VAL A 389 11.42 -17.83 -3.05
N LEU A 390 11.91 -17.08 -2.06
CA LEU A 390 13.07 -16.20 -2.22
C LEU A 390 14.38 -16.98 -2.38
N MET A 391 14.51 -18.12 -1.71
CA MET A 391 15.70 -18.96 -1.75
C MET A 391 15.71 -19.94 -2.94
N ALA A 392 14.54 -20.26 -3.50
CA ALA A 392 14.45 -21.11 -4.68
C ALA A 392 15.29 -20.53 -5.85
N LYS A 393 16.24 -21.31 -6.33
CA LYS A 393 17.04 -20.94 -7.51
C LYS A 393 16.12 -20.77 -8.73
N LYS A 394 16.46 -19.80 -9.56
CA LYS A 394 15.76 -19.51 -10.82
C LYS A 394 15.79 -20.71 -11.75
#